data_1f27a0f4102c014577e20ec64a91f814
#
_entry.id   1f27a0f4102c014577e20ec64a91f814
#
_cell.length_a   1.000
_cell.length_b   1.000
_cell.length_c   1.000
_cell.angle_alpha   90.00
_cell.angle_beta   90.00
_cell.angle_gamma   90.00
#
_symmetry.space_group_name_H-M   'P 1'
#
loop_
_entity.id
_entity.type
_entity.pdbx_description
1 polymer ?
#
loop_
_entity_poly.entity_id
_entity_poly.type
_entity_poly.pdbx_seq_one_letter_code
_entity_poly.pdbx_strand_id
1 'polypeptide(L)'
;AMRAHAKSMVFPIGQPNDAFAQYFIGHSYLFPVSTSQVGVFNVTFEPGCRNNWHIHKATKGGGQILIGVAGRGWYQEEGKPAVEILPGTVIHIPANVKHWHGAAADSWFAHLAFEITGEKTSNEWLEPVTDEEYDKLK
;
A
#
# COMPACT_ATOMS: atom_id res chain seq x y z
N ALA A 1 -16.96 -11.88 3.26
CA ALA A 1 -16.18 -10.65 2.99
C ALA A 1 -14.97 -10.91 2.09
N MET A 2 -14.05 -11.78 2.50
CA MET A 2 -12.89 -12.11 1.64
C MET A 2 -13.30 -12.68 0.30
N ARG A 3 -14.30 -13.55 0.27
CA ARG A 3 -14.79 -14.18 -0.97
C ARG A 3 -15.39 -13.13 -1.91
N ALA A 4 -16.16 -12.19 -1.37
CA ALA A 4 -16.75 -11.12 -2.17
C ALA A 4 -15.66 -10.21 -2.74
N HIS A 5 -14.63 -9.90 -1.92
CA HIS A 5 -13.50 -9.12 -2.39
C HIS A 5 -12.74 -9.85 -3.50
N ALA A 6 -12.49 -11.16 -3.32
CA ALA A 6 -11.79 -11.96 -4.32
C ALA A 6 -12.51 -11.93 -5.68
N LYS A 7 -13.84 -11.91 -5.69
CA LYS A 7 -14.63 -11.83 -6.93
C LYS A 7 -14.48 -10.49 -7.64
N SER A 8 -14.17 -9.43 -6.91
CA SER A 8 -13.97 -8.09 -7.49
C SER A 8 -12.54 -7.88 -8.02
N MET A 9 -11.65 -8.87 -7.78
CA MET A 9 -10.25 -8.77 -8.12
C MET A 9 -9.94 -9.34 -9.50
N VAL A 10 -9.04 -8.66 -10.22
CA VAL A 10 -8.43 -9.19 -11.46
C VAL A 10 -7.30 -10.17 -11.11
N PHE A 11 -6.58 -9.91 -10.00
CA PHE A 11 -5.46 -10.71 -9.56
C PHE A 11 -5.86 -11.55 -8.34
N PRO A 12 -5.17 -12.69 -8.09
CA PRO A 12 -5.36 -13.41 -6.84
C PRO A 12 -5.05 -12.53 -5.63
N ILE A 13 -5.74 -12.77 -4.52
CA ILE A 13 -5.43 -12.10 -3.26
C ILE A 13 -4.00 -12.44 -2.81
N GLY A 14 -3.59 -13.69 -3.01
CA GLY A 14 -2.27 -14.15 -2.64
C GLY A 14 -2.22 -14.73 -1.24
N GLN A 15 -1.01 -14.78 -0.69
CA GLN A 15 -0.75 -15.36 0.62
C GLN A 15 -0.72 -14.29 1.71
N PRO A 16 -0.98 -14.67 2.98
CA PRO A 16 -0.81 -13.73 4.09
C PRO A 16 0.57 -13.07 4.03
N ASN A 17 0.61 -11.77 4.25
CA ASN A 17 1.83 -10.96 4.15
C ASN A 17 2.66 -11.07 5.42
N ASP A 18 3.08 -12.31 5.76
CA ASP A 18 3.75 -12.59 7.03
C ASP A 18 5.13 -11.95 7.12
N ALA A 19 5.84 -11.85 6.00
CA ALA A 19 7.20 -11.30 5.99
C ALA A 19 7.25 -9.83 6.44
N PHE A 20 6.19 -9.07 6.20
CA PHE A 20 6.11 -7.65 6.56
C PHE A 20 5.06 -7.36 7.62
N ALA A 21 4.45 -8.40 8.22
CA ALA A 21 3.33 -8.23 9.15
C ALA A 21 3.66 -7.30 10.32
N GLN A 22 4.91 -7.27 10.78
CA GLN A 22 5.33 -6.38 11.86
C GLN A 22 5.22 -4.89 11.52
N TYR A 23 5.10 -4.55 10.24
CA TYR A 23 5.00 -3.16 9.78
C TYR A 23 3.58 -2.77 9.38
N PHE A 24 2.60 -3.60 9.73
CA PHE A 24 1.19 -3.38 9.41
C PHE A 24 0.34 -3.49 10.66
N ILE A 25 -0.72 -2.69 10.73
CA ILE A 25 -1.83 -2.89 11.67
C ILE A 25 -2.92 -3.60 10.86
N GLY A 26 -3.43 -4.73 11.38
CA GLY A 26 -4.43 -5.54 10.68
C GLY A 26 -3.81 -6.59 9.76
N HIS A 27 -4.64 -7.20 8.94
CA HIS A 27 -4.24 -8.30 8.07
C HIS A 27 -4.15 -7.88 6.62
N SER A 28 -3.07 -8.27 5.98
CA SER A 28 -2.84 -8.00 4.56
C SER A 28 -2.35 -9.25 3.84
N TYR A 29 -2.43 -9.21 2.52
CA TYR A 29 -2.07 -10.32 1.65
C TYR A 29 -1.24 -9.80 0.49
N LEU A 30 -0.36 -10.64 -0.02
CA LEU A 30 0.58 -10.25 -1.06
C LEU A 30 0.55 -11.26 -2.19
N PHE A 31 0.43 -10.78 -3.41
CA PHE A 31 0.56 -11.60 -4.62
C PHE A 31 1.59 -10.97 -5.56
N PRO A 32 2.69 -11.67 -5.86
CA PRO A 32 3.68 -11.15 -6.81
C PRO A 32 3.13 -11.28 -8.23
N VAL A 33 2.84 -10.15 -8.85
CA VAL A 33 2.35 -10.09 -10.24
C VAL A 33 3.51 -10.21 -11.21
N SER A 34 4.62 -9.55 -10.90
CA SER A 34 5.85 -9.61 -11.71
C SER A 34 7.06 -9.49 -10.79
N THR A 35 8.05 -10.34 -11.05
CA THR A 35 9.32 -10.32 -10.30
C THR A 35 10.54 -10.15 -11.21
N SER A 36 10.30 -9.96 -12.52
CA SER A 36 11.37 -9.68 -13.48
C SER A 36 11.17 -8.32 -14.13
N GLN A 37 12.23 -7.67 -14.53
CA GLN A 37 12.28 -6.31 -15.06
C GLN A 37 11.86 -5.29 -14.02
N VAL A 38 10.58 -5.29 -13.62
CA VAL A 38 10.04 -4.42 -12.57
C VAL A 38 9.26 -5.28 -11.59
N GLY A 39 9.50 -5.08 -10.29
CA GLY A 39 8.70 -5.73 -9.25
C GLY A 39 7.31 -5.11 -9.22
N VAL A 40 6.28 -5.94 -9.37
CA VAL A 40 4.88 -5.52 -9.29
C VAL A 40 4.16 -6.48 -8.35
N PHE A 41 3.54 -5.93 -7.32
CA PHE A 41 2.83 -6.71 -6.33
C PHE A 41 1.39 -6.24 -6.20
N ASN A 42 0.47 -7.18 -6.08
CA ASN A 42 -0.89 -6.86 -5.65
C ASN A 42 -0.93 -7.00 -4.13
N VAL A 43 -1.22 -5.91 -3.44
CA VAL A 43 -1.35 -5.90 -1.99
C VAL A 43 -2.82 -5.74 -1.64
N THR A 44 -3.37 -6.69 -0.88
CA THR A 44 -4.75 -6.67 -0.41
C THR A 44 -4.78 -6.42 1.09
N PHE A 45 -5.62 -5.49 1.51
CA PHE A 45 -5.78 -5.06 2.90
C PHE A 45 -7.19 -5.37 3.37
N GLU A 46 -7.34 -6.01 4.52
CA GLU A 46 -8.66 -6.13 5.17
C GLU A 46 -9.11 -4.75 5.67
N PRO A 47 -10.40 -4.55 5.92
CA PRO A 47 -10.88 -3.25 6.44
C PRO A 47 -10.09 -2.81 7.66
N GLY A 48 -9.67 -1.56 7.68
CA GLY A 48 -8.88 -0.99 8.78
C GLY A 48 -7.38 -1.28 8.73
N CYS A 49 -6.94 -2.17 7.86
CA CYS A 49 -5.52 -2.50 7.75
C CYS A 49 -4.74 -1.38 7.05
N ARG A 50 -3.60 -1.02 7.60
CA ARG A 50 -2.70 -0.03 7.02
C ARG A 50 -1.26 -0.36 7.39
N ASN A 51 -0.32 0.06 6.55
CA ASN A 51 1.09 -0.09 6.90
C ASN A 51 1.57 1.10 7.75
N ASN A 52 2.74 0.92 8.35
CA ASN A 52 3.40 1.99 9.10
C ASN A 52 3.84 3.10 8.15
N TRP A 53 4.06 4.28 8.70
CA TRP A 53 4.81 5.32 8.00
C TRP A 53 6.13 4.72 7.54
N HIS A 54 6.53 5.04 6.31
CA HIS A 54 7.78 4.52 5.75
C HIS A 54 8.29 5.39 4.62
N ILE A 55 9.54 5.15 4.23
CA ILE A 55 10.23 5.91 3.20
C ILE A 55 10.90 4.92 2.25
N HIS A 56 10.72 5.11 0.94
CA HIS A 56 11.50 4.43 -0.09
C HIS A 56 12.67 5.33 -0.44
N LYS A 57 13.85 5.01 0.10
CA LYS A 57 15.05 5.83 -0.07
C LYS A 57 15.75 5.51 -1.37
N ALA A 58 16.27 6.54 -2.03
CA ALA A 58 17.13 6.40 -3.20
C ALA A 58 17.95 7.67 -3.35
N THR A 59 19.16 7.55 -3.91
CA THR A 59 19.99 8.71 -4.25
C THR A 59 19.61 9.25 -5.64
N LYS A 60 19.00 8.41 -6.48
CA LYS A 60 18.51 8.77 -7.81
C LYS A 60 17.41 7.82 -8.21
N GLY A 61 16.36 8.30 -8.87
CA GLY A 61 15.22 7.48 -9.24
C GLY A 61 14.48 6.96 -8.01
N GLY A 62 13.99 5.73 -8.09
CA GLY A 62 13.29 5.08 -6.97
C GLY A 62 11.88 5.59 -6.78
N GLY A 63 11.34 5.31 -5.57
CA GLY A 63 9.94 5.58 -5.27
C GLY A 63 9.06 4.41 -5.64
N GLN A 64 7.75 4.68 -5.68
CA GLN A 64 6.76 3.62 -5.93
C GLN A 64 5.55 4.23 -6.64
N ILE A 65 4.88 3.42 -7.45
CA ILE A 65 3.59 3.81 -8.02
C ILE A 65 2.55 2.83 -7.49
N LEU A 66 1.42 3.38 -7.02
CA LEU A 66 0.28 2.57 -6.63
C LEU A 66 -0.85 2.76 -7.63
N ILE A 67 -1.54 1.68 -7.97
CA ILE A 67 -2.75 1.74 -8.79
C ILE A 67 -3.85 0.99 -8.06
N GLY A 68 -4.95 1.69 -7.75
CA GLY A 68 -6.11 1.07 -7.11
C GLY A 68 -6.71 -0.02 -8.00
N VAL A 69 -7.01 -1.18 -7.41
CA VAL A 69 -7.58 -2.33 -8.11
C VAL A 69 -9.00 -2.62 -7.66
N ALA A 70 -9.24 -2.63 -6.36
CA ALA A 70 -10.54 -2.99 -5.80
C ALA A 70 -10.74 -2.35 -4.44
N GLY A 71 -12.01 -2.07 -4.11
CA GLY A 71 -12.36 -1.49 -2.82
C GLY A 71 -11.94 -0.03 -2.70
N ARG A 72 -11.73 0.40 -1.46
CA ARG A 72 -11.46 1.79 -1.15
C ARG A 72 -10.33 1.87 -0.12
N GLY A 73 -9.38 2.75 -0.34
CA GLY A 73 -8.24 2.94 0.55
C GLY A 73 -7.72 4.37 0.57
N TRP A 74 -6.61 4.56 1.26
CA TRP A 74 -5.99 5.85 1.50
C TRP A 74 -4.50 5.82 1.22
N TYR A 75 -3.99 6.97 0.80
CA TYR A 75 -2.56 7.29 0.77
C TYR A 75 -2.38 8.64 1.45
N GLN A 76 -1.36 8.76 2.30
CA GLN A 76 -1.04 10.04 2.93
C GLN A 76 0.45 10.26 2.98
N GLU A 77 0.88 11.40 2.47
CA GLU A 77 2.21 11.92 2.62
C GLU A 77 2.26 12.77 3.89
N GLU A 78 3.33 12.66 4.65
CA GLU A 78 3.49 13.43 5.89
C GLU A 78 3.28 14.93 5.65
N GLY A 79 2.46 15.54 6.48
CA GLY A 79 2.16 16.97 6.39
C GLY A 79 1.10 17.34 5.37
N LYS A 80 0.51 16.36 4.68
CA LYS A 80 -0.53 16.61 3.67
C LYS A 80 -1.81 15.86 4.00
N PRO A 81 -2.95 16.31 3.43
CA PRO A 81 -4.20 15.55 3.58
C PRO A 81 -4.10 14.16 2.95
N ALA A 82 -4.82 13.19 3.52
CA ALA A 82 -4.93 11.87 2.92
C ALA A 82 -5.68 11.94 1.59
N VAL A 83 -5.25 11.11 0.64
CA VAL A 83 -5.85 11.01 -0.69
C VAL A 83 -6.58 9.68 -0.79
N GLU A 84 -7.83 9.71 -1.24
CA GLU A 84 -8.62 8.50 -1.44
C GLU A 84 -8.14 7.73 -2.67
N ILE A 85 -8.04 6.40 -2.54
CA ILE A 85 -7.69 5.52 -3.65
C ILE A 85 -8.90 4.64 -3.97
N LEU A 86 -9.40 4.78 -5.19
CA LEU A 86 -10.47 3.96 -5.76
C LEU A 86 -9.88 3.13 -6.92
N PRO A 87 -10.62 2.12 -7.44
CA PRO A 87 -10.15 1.41 -8.61
C PRO A 87 -9.84 2.37 -9.77
N GLY A 88 -8.63 2.26 -10.31
CA GLY A 88 -8.15 3.14 -11.37
C GLY A 88 -7.39 4.38 -10.89
N THR A 89 -7.43 4.70 -9.60
CA THR A 89 -6.64 5.81 -9.06
C THR A 89 -5.15 5.47 -9.11
N VAL A 90 -4.34 6.39 -9.62
CA VAL A 90 -2.87 6.24 -9.70
C VAL A 90 -2.22 7.21 -8.73
N ILE A 91 -1.36 6.68 -7.87
CA ILE A 91 -0.59 7.48 -6.91
C ILE A 91 0.89 7.37 -7.26
N HIS A 92 1.52 8.50 -7.47
CA HIS A 92 2.97 8.58 -7.67
C HIS A 92 3.64 8.94 -6.35
N ILE A 93 4.42 8.01 -5.82
CA ILE A 93 5.14 8.22 -4.55
C ILE A 93 6.60 8.48 -4.87
N PRO A 94 7.07 9.72 -4.71
CA PRO A 94 8.49 10.01 -4.94
C PRO A 94 9.39 9.28 -3.95
N ALA A 95 10.62 9.04 -4.35
CA ALA A 95 11.62 8.55 -3.41
C ALA A 95 11.81 9.57 -2.27
N ASN A 96 12.19 9.06 -1.10
CA ASN A 96 12.56 9.86 0.07
C ASN A 96 11.39 10.61 0.74
N VAL A 97 10.16 10.23 0.41
CA VAL A 97 8.95 10.84 1.00
C VAL A 97 8.37 9.91 2.05
N LYS A 98 8.13 10.44 3.25
CA LYS A 98 7.49 9.70 4.34
C LYS A 98 5.99 9.62 4.08
N HIS A 99 5.46 8.40 4.04
CA HIS A 99 4.06 8.15 3.68
C HIS A 99 3.56 6.84 4.27
N TRP A 100 2.25 6.63 4.16
CA TRP A 100 1.62 5.34 4.42
C TRP A 100 0.45 5.14 3.46
N HIS A 101 -0.02 3.91 3.34
CA HIS A 101 -1.25 3.57 2.62
C HIS A 101 -1.94 2.38 3.28
N GLY A 102 -3.22 2.23 2.97
CA GLY A 102 -4.01 1.17 3.57
C GLY A 102 -5.48 1.25 3.21
N ALA A 103 -6.25 0.32 3.76
CA ALA A 103 -7.68 0.22 3.51
C ALA A 103 -8.46 1.30 4.26
N ALA A 104 -9.63 1.65 3.73
CA ALA A 104 -10.61 2.40 4.52
C ALA A 104 -11.13 1.52 5.67
N ALA A 105 -11.68 2.15 6.70
CA ALA A 105 -12.11 1.44 7.90
C ALA A 105 -13.23 0.42 7.63
N ASP A 106 -14.02 0.66 6.60
CA ASP A 106 -15.21 -0.13 6.27
C ASP A 106 -15.10 -0.86 4.93
N SER A 107 -13.90 -0.96 4.35
CA SER A 107 -13.74 -1.57 3.02
C SER A 107 -12.48 -2.41 2.92
N TRP A 108 -12.58 -3.54 2.29
CA TRP A 108 -11.43 -4.22 1.72
C TRP A 108 -10.81 -3.31 0.67
N PHE A 109 -9.51 -3.44 0.46
CA PHE A 109 -8.78 -2.60 -0.48
C PHE A 109 -7.65 -3.40 -1.11
N ALA A 110 -7.46 -3.20 -2.41
CA ALA A 110 -6.30 -3.77 -3.09
C ALA A 110 -5.71 -2.73 -4.05
N HIS A 111 -4.39 -2.70 -4.10
CA HIS A 111 -3.68 -1.91 -5.09
C HIS A 111 -2.51 -2.69 -5.67
N LEU A 112 -2.11 -2.34 -6.88
CA LEU A 112 -0.82 -2.73 -7.41
C LEU A 112 0.24 -1.79 -6.85
N ALA A 113 1.41 -2.33 -6.55
CA ALA A 113 2.58 -1.56 -6.14
C ALA A 113 3.71 -1.85 -7.12
N PHE A 114 4.19 -0.81 -7.79
CA PHE A 114 5.29 -0.87 -8.74
C PHE A 114 6.55 -0.36 -8.08
N GLU A 115 7.57 -1.21 -7.98
CA GLU A 115 8.88 -0.83 -7.46
C GLU A 115 9.68 -0.12 -8.55
N ILE A 116 9.91 1.17 -8.39
CA ILE A 116 10.65 1.95 -9.39
C ILE A 116 12.15 1.76 -9.14
N THR A 117 12.88 1.42 -10.19
CA THR A 117 14.33 1.23 -10.08
C THR A 117 15.02 2.55 -9.76
N GLY A 118 16.10 2.47 -8.99
CA GLY A 118 16.86 3.64 -8.59
C GLY A 118 18.24 3.24 -8.08
N GLU A 119 19.02 4.25 -7.68
CA GLU A 119 20.38 4.04 -7.16
C GLU A 119 20.35 4.05 -5.63
N LYS A 120 21.06 3.10 -5.01
CA LYS A 120 21.19 2.95 -3.56
C LYS A 120 19.82 2.93 -2.88
N THR A 121 18.90 2.12 -3.42
CA THR A 121 17.55 2.01 -2.88
C THR A 121 17.53 1.23 -1.58
N SER A 122 16.69 1.68 -0.65
CA SER A 122 16.41 0.97 0.59
C SER A 122 15.05 1.43 1.12
N ASN A 123 14.47 0.64 2.03
CA ASN A 123 13.22 1.00 2.68
C ASN A 123 13.48 1.26 4.15
N GLU A 124 12.90 2.32 4.67
CA GLU A 124 12.95 2.63 6.11
C GLU A 124 11.54 2.58 6.66
N TRP A 125 11.31 1.65 7.59
CA TRP A 125 10.03 1.51 8.30
C TRP A 125 10.06 2.35 9.56
N LEU A 126 9.00 3.11 9.78
CA LEU A 126 8.89 4.07 10.87
C LEU A 126 7.69 3.71 11.77
N GLU A 127 7.13 4.71 12.44
CA GLU A 127 6.08 4.49 13.43
C GLU A 127 4.75 4.05 12.78
N PRO A 128 3.91 3.31 13.53
CA PRO A 128 2.56 2.99 13.06
C PRO A 128 1.71 4.25 12.89
N VAL A 129 0.73 4.17 11.98
CA VAL A 129 -0.32 5.18 11.89
C VAL A 129 -1.27 4.95 13.05
N THR A 130 -1.37 5.92 13.97
CA THR A 130 -2.18 5.77 15.17
C THR A 130 -3.67 5.69 14.82
N ASP A 131 -4.45 5.02 15.69
CA ASP A 131 -5.90 4.99 15.53
C ASP A 131 -6.47 6.40 15.53
N GLU A 132 -5.92 7.30 16.34
CA GLU A 132 -6.36 8.69 16.39
C GLU A 132 -6.23 9.40 15.05
N GLU A 133 -5.08 9.24 14.38
CA GLU A 133 -4.86 9.80 13.05
C GLU A 133 -5.77 9.14 12.01
N TYR A 134 -5.84 7.82 12.06
CA TYR A 134 -6.58 7.03 11.08
C TYR A 134 -8.08 7.29 11.16
N ASP A 135 -8.63 7.40 12.36
CA ASP A 135 -10.08 7.59 12.58
C ASP A 135 -10.59 8.93 12.09
N LYS A 136 -9.71 9.89 11.80
CA LYS A 136 -10.09 11.16 11.20
C LYS A 136 -10.42 11.05 9.71
N LEU A 137 -10.06 9.93 9.08
CA LEU A 137 -10.28 9.74 7.65
C LEU A 137 -11.70 9.23 7.39
N LYS A 138 -12.33 9.73 6.36
CA LYS A 138 -13.73 9.40 6.04
C LYS A 138 -13.93 8.98 4.59
#